data_f9203d01e36da8ee9fd496ab8772f084
#
_entry.id   f9203d01e36da8ee9fd496ab8772f084
#
_cell.length_a   1.000
_cell.length_b   1.000
_cell.length_c   1.000
_cell.angle_alpha   90.00
_cell.angle_beta   90.00
_cell.angle_gamma   90.00
#
_symmetry.space_group_name_H-M   'P 1'
#
loop_
_entity.id
_entity.type
_entity.pdbx_description
1 polymer ?
#
loop_
_entity_poly.entity_id
_entity_poly.type
_entity_poly.pdbx_seq_one_letter_code
_entity_poly.pdbx_strand_id
1 'polypeptide(L)'
;MKNRFMQIIVGTFLGLLMLLIGTQTLVFGQENKTNGQQSSALVGVWRNTITLRNCQTGNQIATFQGLLTFHEGGTMSEFGGLNPVLRSPGHGVWQASNPFHPTFAFTFLRFNADGTFAGTQRVRSTVSLGLDGNAFQSTGMAEVLDVNDNVVGMSCAATMATRFQ
;
A
#
# COMPACT_ATOMS: atom_id res chain seq x y z
N MET A 1 -70.32 -29.99 6.89
CA MET A 1 -69.50 -29.47 5.79
C MET A 1 -68.66 -28.23 6.14
N LYS A 2 -69.05 -27.42 7.11
CA LYS A 2 -68.35 -26.18 7.50
C LYS A 2 -66.93 -26.38 8.10
N ASN A 3 -66.69 -27.45 8.83
CA ASN A 3 -65.43 -27.68 9.56
C ASN A 3 -64.28 -28.21 8.67
N ARG A 4 -64.60 -28.87 7.55
CA ARG A 4 -63.55 -29.38 6.64
C ARG A 4 -62.95 -28.25 5.77
N PHE A 5 -63.75 -27.24 5.43
CA PHE A 5 -63.27 -26.10 4.64
C PHE A 5 -62.33 -25.20 5.45
N MET A 6 -62.59 -25.05 6.75
CA MET A 6 -61.77 -24.24 7.62
C MET A 6 -60.41 -24.94 7.96
N GLN A 7 -60.38 -26.26 8.01
CA GLN A 7 -59.11 -27.01 8.18
C GLN A 7 -58.18 -26.94 6.96
N ILE A 8 -58.73 -26.90 5.75
CA ILE A 8 -57.98 -26.78 4.51
C ILE A 8 -57.34 -25.37 4.39
N ILE A 9 -58.07 -24.31 4.76
CA ILE A 9 -57.58 -22.93 4.73
C ILE A 9 -56.47 -22.72 5.76
N VAL A 10 -56.59 -23.26 6.97
CA VAL A 10 -55.56 -23.14 8.00
C VAL A 10 -54.29 -23.94 7.64
N GLY A 11 -54.47 -25.13 7.03
CA GLY A 11 -53.33 -25.94 6.57
C GLY A 11 -52.53 -25.29 5.43
N THR A 12 -53.19 -24.68 4.47
CA THR A 12 -52.55 -23.98 3.34
C THR A 12 -51.85 -22.70 3.78
N PHE A 13 -52.40 -21.97 4.76
CA PHE A 13 -51.77 -20.76 5.29
C PHE A 13 -50.51 -21.10 6.12
N LEU A 14 -50.53 -22.20 6.91
CA LEU A 14 -49.38 -22.64 7.67
C LEU A 14 -48.25 -23.17 6.75
N GLY A 15 -48.60 -23.86 5.68
CA GLY A 15 -47.66 -24.34 4.67
C GLY A 15 -46.98 -23.20 3.90
N LEU A 16 -47.75 -22.14 3.56
CA LEU A 16 -47.19 -20.99 2.88
C LEU A 16 -46.26 -20.12 3.77
N LEU A 17 -46.55 -20.04 5.06
CA LEU A 17 -45.74 -19.33 6.05
C LEU A 17 -44.40 -20.02 6.26
N MET A 18 -44.37 -21.36 6.26
CA MET A 18 -43.11 -22.12 6.39
C MET A 18 -42.21 -22.03 5.15
N LEU A 19 -42.77 -21.81 3.94
CA LEU A 19 -42.02 -21.62 2.71
C LEU A 19 -41.36 -20.23 2.62
N LEU A 20 -41.89 -19.24 3.35
CA LEU A 20 -41.30 -17.89 3.40
C LEU A 20 -40.14 -17.75 4.40
N ILE A 21 -40.00 -18.68 5.35
CA ILE A 21 -38.92 -18.68 6.34
C ILE A 21 -37.65 -19.39 5.79
N GLY A 22 -37.77 -20.18 4.72
CA GLY A 22 -36.71 -21.04 4.19
C GLY A 22 -35.73 -20.37 3.22
N THR A 23 -35.90 -19.09 2.86
CA THR A 23 -35.02 -18.41 1.90
C THR A 23 -34.18 -17.30 2.50
N GLN A 24 -33.77 -17.42 3.76
CA GLN A 24 -32.59 -16.69 4.18
C GLN A 24 -31.38 -17.44 3.66
N THR A 25 -31.05 -17.20 2.39
CA THR A 25 -29.70 -17.48 1.91
C THR A 25 -28.76 -16.66 2.77
N LEU A 26 -28.06 -17.31 3.67
CA LEU A 26 -26.87 -16.78 4.28
C LEU A 26 -25.93 -16.49 3.09
N VAL A 27 -25.96 -15.26 2.63
CA VAL A 27 -24.87 -14.71 1.82
C VAL A 27 -23.70 -14.62 2.80
N PHE A 28 -23.02 -15.74 3.00
CA PHE A 28 -21.64 -15.69 3.44
C PHE A 28 -20.94 -14.94 2.30
N GLY A 29 -20.64 -13.68 2.53
CA GLY A 29 -19.67 -12.99 1.72
C GLY A 29 -18.45 -13.90 1.72
N GLN A 30 -18.23 -14.62 0.64
CA GLN A 30 -16.90 -15.10 0.34
C GLN A 30 -16.05 -13.85 0.25
N GLU A 31 -15.40 -13.51 1.36
CA GLU A 31 -14.15 -12.77 1.25
C GLU A 31 -13.31 -13.60 0.30
N ASN A 32 -13.28 -13.20 -0.96
CA ASN A 32 -12.21 -13.59 -1.84
C ASN A 32 -10.93 -13.08 -1.17
N LYS A 33 -10.37 -13.90 -0.31
CA LYS A 33 -8.95 -13.85 0.02
C LYS A 33 -8.25 -14.13 -1.30
N THR A 34 -8.18 -13.10 -2.14
CA THR A 34 -7.17 -13.02 -3.17
C THR A 34 -5.86 -13.26 -2.43
N ASN A 35 -5.23 -14.40 -2.75
CA ASN A 35 -3.97 -14.87 -2.18
C ASN A 35 -2.82 -13.91 -2.53
N GLY A 36 -2.88 -12.68 -2.04
CA GLY A 36 -1.76 -11.81 -1.85
C GLY A 36 -1.36 -11.96 -0.39
N GLN A 37 -0.68 -13.05 -0.05
CA GLN A 37 0.01 -13.14 1.22
C GLN A 37 1.15 -12.13 1.14
N GLN A 38 0.79 -10.86 1.40
CA GLN A 38 1.76 -9.80 1.57
C GLN A 38 2.76 -10.26 2.63
N SER A 39 4.03 -10.20 2.31
CA SER A 39 5.08 -10.62 3.23
C SER A 39 4.92 -9.87 4.54
N SER A 40 4.42 -10.56 5.56
CA SER A 40 4.34 -10.02 6.93
C SER A 40 5.71 -9.54 7.43
N ALA A 41 6.78 -10.05 6.87
CA ALA A 41 8.14 -9.69 7.22
C ALA A 41 8.54 -8.26 6.80
N LEU A 42 7.85 -7.60 5.86
CA LEU A 42 8.10 -6.19 5.53
C LEU A 42 7.28 -5.24 6.41
N VAL A 43 6.13 -5.69 6.93
CA VAL A 43 5.24 -4.86 7.79
C VAL A 43 6.00 -4.35 9.01
N GLY A 44 5.84 -3.06 9.30
CA GLY A 44 6.47 -2.40 10.44
C GLY A 44 7.18 -1.10 10.06
N VAL A 45 7.93 -0.55 11.02
CA VAL A 45 8.66 0.71 10.88
C VAL A 45 10.13 0.43 10.61
N TRP A 46 10.69 1.22 9.71
CA TRP A 46 12.07 1.06 9.25
C TRP A 46 12.81 2.39 9.26
N ARG A 47 14.01 2.40 9.83
CA ARG A 47 14.96 3.49 9.65
C ARG A 47 15.79 3.19 8.42
N ASN A 48 15.90 4.14 7.51
CA ASN A 48 16.62 3.94 6.26
C ASN A 48 17.62 5.05 5.95
N THR A 49 18.67 4.68 5.24
CA THR A 49 19.63 5.58 4.61
C THR A 49 19.43 5.49 3.10
N ILE A 50 19.10 6.61 2.48
CA ILE A 50 18.84 6.73 1.04
C ILE A 50 20.05 7.39 0.39
N THR A 51 20.57 6.80 -0.68
CA THR A 51 21.59 7.38 -1.55
C THR A 51 20.98 7.63 -2.92
N LEU A 52 20.84 8.90 -3.29
CA LEU A 52 20.47 9.31 -4.64
C LEU A 52 21.70 9.34 -5.55
N ARG A 53 21.50 8.86 -6.76
CA ARG A 53 22.55 8.80 -7.81
C ARG A 53 22.02 9.28 -9.14
N ASN A 54 22.90 9.80 -9.94
CA ASN A 54 22.63 9.98 -11.36
C ASN A 54 22.50 8.58 -12.00
N CYS A 55 21.39 8.31 -12.70
CA CYS A 55 21.12 6.99 -13.28
C CYS A 55 22.08 6.61 -14.41
N GLN A 56 22.65 7.59 -15.12
CA GLN A 56 23.54 7.37 -16.26
C GLN A 56 25.00 7.17 -15.84
N THR A 57 25.47 8.00 -14.90
CA THR A 57 26.89 8.01 -14.50
C THR A 57 27.15 7.21 -13.21
N GLY A 58 26.10 6.90 -12.44
CA GLY A 58 26.21 6.28 -11.10
C GLY A 58 26.71 7.25 -10.02
N ASN A 59 27.07 8.48 -10.35
CA ASN A 59 27.59 9.44 -9.39
C ASN A 59 26.56 9.75 -8.30
N GLN A 60 27.04 9.78 -7.06
CA GLN A 60 26.21 10.13 -5.90
C GLN A 60 25.82 11.61 -5.98
N ILE A 61 24.52 11.88 -5.79
CA ILE A 61 23.94 13.23 -5.73
C ILE A 61 23.77 13.67 -4.27
N ALA A 62 23.20 12.79 -3.45
CA ALA A 62 22.91 13.08 -2.04
C ALA A 62 22.78 11.78 -1.23
N THR A 63 23.01 11.87 0.08
CA THR A 63 22.68 10.82 1.05
C THR A 63 21.94 11.46 2.22
N PHE A 64 20.87 10.82 2.68
CA PHE A 64 20.07 11.29 3.80
C PHE A 64 19.35 10.13 4.49
N GLN A 65 18.89 10.41 5.73
CA GLN A 65 18.11 9.45 6.53
C GLN A 65 16.61 9.59 6.22
N GLY A 66 15.86 8.53 6.48
CA GLY A 66 14.42 8.52 6.36
C GLY A 66 13.77 7.47 7.26
N LEU A 67 12.45 7.49 7.25
CA LEU A 67 11.59 6.50 7.89
C LEU A 67 10.61 5.95 6.87
N LEU A 68 10.40 4.64 6.89
CA LEU A 68 9.38 3.96 6.12
C LEU A 68 8.48 3.19 7.08
N THR A 69 7.19 3.24 6.84
CA THR A 69 6.23 2.37 7.53
C THR A 69 5.44 1.60 6.49
N PHE A 70 5.53 0.27 6.54
CA PHE A 70 4.72 -0.61 5.71
C PHE A 70 3.56 -1.14 6.58
N HIS A 71 2.33 -0.80 6.19
CA HIS A 71 1.11 -1.22 6.89
C HIS A 71 0.60 -2.55 6.33
N GLU A 72 -0.06 -3.32 7.16
CA GLU A 72 -0.89 -4.42 6.66
C GLU A 72 -1.92 -3.89 5.65
N GLY A 73 -2.26 -4.70 4.64
CA GLY A 73 -3.19 -4.25 3.59
C GLY A 73 -2.52 -3.49 2.43
N GLY A 74 -1.17 -3.34 2.42
CA GLY A 74 -0.43 -2.89 1.24
C GLY A 74 -0.28 -1.39 1.09
N THR A 75 -0.59 -0.60 2.10
CA THR A 75 -0.29 0.85 2.12
C THR A 75 1.04 1.12 2.81
N MET A 76 1.65 2.27 2.55
CA MET A 76 2.87 2.70 3.21
C MET A 76 2.92 4.20 3.42
N SER A 77 3.72 4.60 4.41
CA SER A 77 4.09 5.99 4.68
C SER A 77 5.61 6.15 4.61
N GLU A 78 6.05 7.31 4.17
CA GLU A 78 7.47 7.64 4.05
C GLU A 78 7.72 9.04 4.60
N PHE A 79 8.88 9.22 5.25
CA PHE A 79 9.39 10.52 5.65
C PHE A 79 10.90 10.57 5.35
N GLY A 80 11.29 11.37 4.35
CA GLY A 80 12.71 11.60 4.05
C GLY A 80 13.25 12.78 4.83
N GLY A 81 14.45 12.64 5.37
CA GLY A 81 15.12 13.62 6.21
C GLY A 81 15.78 14.79 5.48
N LEU A 82 15.41 15.04 4.20
CA LEU A 82 15.76 16.29 3.52
C LEU A 82 14.92 17.45 4.08
N ASN A 83 15.23 18.68 3.64
CA ASN A 83 14.56 19.88 4.14
C ASN A 83 13.02 19.72 4.12
N PRO A 84 12.36 19.66 5.30
CA PRO A 84 10.93 19.39 5.41
C PRO A 84 10.05 20.52 4.87
N VAL A 85 10.61 21.73 4.70
CA VAL A 85 9.90 22.88 4.10
C VAL A 85 9.67 22.63 2.59
N LEU A 86 10.51 21.85 1.95
CA LEU A 86 10.48 21.63 0.50
C LEU A 86 9.70 20.39 0.07
N ARG A 87 9.15 19.63 1.03
CA ARG A 87 8.40 18.40 0.72
C ARG A 87 7.41 18.03 1.82
N SER A 88 6.34 17.36 1.43
CA SER A 88 5.45 16.67 2.37
C SER A 88 6.00 15.29 2.78
N PRO A 89 5.42 14.62 3.79
CA PRO A 89 5.51 13.17 3.92
C PRO A 89 5.05 12.47 2.64
N GLY A 90 5.55 11.26 2.40
CA GLY A 90 5.17 10.43 1.28
C GLY A 90 4.11 9.40 1.68
N HIS A 91 3.21 9.10 0.75
CA HIS A 91 2.19 8.06 0.88
C HIS A 91 2.21 7.16 -0.35
N GLY A 92 1.96 5.88 -0.15
CA GLY A 92 2.04 4.94 -1.24
C GLY A 92 1.52 3.55 -0.92
N VAL A 93 1.91 2.63 -1.79
CA VAL A 93 1.50 1.23 -1.75
C VAL A 93 2.71 0.32 -1.84
N TRP A 94 2.57 -0.89 -1.33
CA TRP A 94 3.55 -1.95 -1.47
C TRP A 94 2.87 -3.28 -1.74
N GLN A 95 3.60 -4.19 -2.36
CA GLN A 95 3.13 -5.54 -2.65
C GLN A 95 4.29 -6.53 -2.61
N ALA A 96 3.99 -7.79 -2.29
CA ALA A 96 4.96 -8.87 -2.23
C ALA A 96 4.45 -10.08 -3.02
N SER A 97 4.63 -10.04 -4.34
CA SER A 97 4.45 -11.22 -5.19
C SER A 97 5.51 -12.29 -4.88
N ASN A 98 6.67 -11.85 -4.40
CA ASN A 98 7.74 -12.69 -3.87
C ASN A 98 8.08 -12.18 -2.46
N PRO A 99 8.06 -13.03 -1.41
CA PRO A 99 8.28 -12.60 -0.03
C PRO A 99 9.67 -11.98 0.23
N PHE A 100 10.68 -12.32 -0.57
CA PHE A 100 12.03 -11.75 -0.44
C PHE A 100 12.29 -10.56 -1.35
N HIS A 101 11.43 -10.32 -2.35
CA HIS A 101 11.54 -9.24 -3.32
C HIS A 101 10.23 -8.45 -3.44
N PRO A 102 9.72 -7.87 -2.34
CA PRO A 102 8.58 -6.97 -2.43
C PRO A 102 8.93 -5.71 -3.21
N THR A 103 7.90 -5.04 -3.72
CA THR A 103 8.02 -3.74 -4.37
C THR A 103 7.20 -2.71 -3.63
N PHE A 104 7.62 -1.45 -3.71
CA PHE A 104 6.84 -0.34 -3.23
C PHE A 104 6.90 0.86 -4.16
N ALA A 105 5.86 1.69 -4.09
CA ALA A 105 5.81 2.97 -4.75
C ALA A 105 5.14 4.00 -3.84
N PHE A 106 5.69 5.21 -3.81
CA PHE A 106 5.09 6.31 -3.07
C PHE A 106 5.26 7.63 -3.82
N THR A 107 4.47 8.62 -3.43
CA THR A 107 4.57 9.99 -3.93
C THR A 107 4.53 10.96 -2.76
N PHE A 108 5.14 12.12 -2.96
CA PHE A 108 5.05 13.26 -2.04
C PHE A 108 4.96 14.56 -2.82
N LEU A 109 4.41 15.58 -2.16
CA LEU A 109 4.30 16.94 -2.71
C LEU A 109 5.64 17.65 -2.55
N ARG A 110 6.02 18.42 -3.56
CA ARG A 110 7.21 19.28 -3.56
C ARG A 110 6.80 20.75 -3.49
N PHE A 111 7.58 21.53 -2.79
CA PHE A 111 7.36 22.96 -2.62
C PHE A 111 8.61 23.77 -2.96
N ASN A 112 8.42 24.97 -3.42
CA ASN A 112 9.46 25.98 -3.54
C ASN A 112 9.80 26.56 -2.14
N ALA A 113 10.90 27.29 -2.03
CA ALA A 113 11.31 27.88 -0.76
C ALA A 113 10.32 28.91 -0.20
N ASP A 114 9.47 29.47 -1.06
CA ASP A 114 8.38 30.38 -0.69
C ASP A 114 7.08 29.67 -0.27
N GLY A 115 7.08 28.33 -0.25
CA GLY A 115 5.95 27.49 0.11
C GLY A 115 4.95 27.23 -1.02
N THR A 116 5.17 27.75 -2.23
CA THR A 116 4.30 27.46 -3.37
C THR A 116 4.52 26.03 -3.87
N PHE A 117 3.47 25.41 -4.40
CA PHE A 117 3.51 24.05 -4.93
C PHE A 117 4.43 23.97 -6.15
N ALA A 118 5.36 23.02 -6.15
CA ALA A 118 6.36 22.83 -7.19
C ALA A 118 6.18 21.52 -7.97
N GLY A 119 5.07 20.81 -7.75
CA GLY A 119 4.79 19.51 -8.35
C GLY A 119 4.99 18.35 -7.38
N THR A 120 5.21 17.15 -7.90
CA THR A 120 5.32 15.92 -7.10
C THR A 120 6.64 15.20 -7.35
N GLN A 121 6.97 14.27 -6.48
CA GLN A 121 8.00 13.28 -6.77
C GLN A 121 7.44 11.90 -6.52
N ARG A 122 7.66 11.01 -7.48
CA ARG A 122 7.21 9.62 -7.45
C ARG A 122 8.42 8.70 -7.36
N VAL A 123 8.39 7.78 -6.41
CA VAL A 123 9.45 6.79 -6.20
C VAL A 123 8.89 5.40 -6.40
N ARG A 124 9.63 4.54 -7.09
CA ARG A 124 9.34 3.10 -7.24
C ARG A 124 10.60 2.32 -6.92
N SER A 125 10.47 1.29 -6.10
CA SER A 125 11.62 0.49 -5.65
C SER A 125 11.29 -0.99 -5.55
N THR A 126 12.32 -1.80 -5.76
CA THR A 126 12.32 -3.23 -5.46
C THR A 126 13.19 -3.47 -4.24
N VAL A 127 12.68 -4.25 -3.30
CA VAL A 127 13.33 -4.60 -2.04
C VAL A 127 14.03 -5.95 -2.16
N SER A 128 15.16 -6.09 -1.50
CA SER A 128 15.79 -7.36 -1.16
C SER A 128 15.81 -7.47 0.36
N LEU A 129 14.90 -8.28 0.91
CA LEU A 129 14.74 -8.46 2.34
C LEU A 129 15.77 -9.48 2.86
N GLY A 130 16.42 -9.15 3.97
CA GLY A 130 17.31 -10.07 4.67
C GLY A 130 16.55 -11.28 5.25
N LEU A 131 17.22 -12.41 5.37
CA LEU A 131 16.62 -13.67 5.83
C LEU A 131 16.06 -13.58 7.25
N ASP A 132 16.66 -12.73 8.09
CA ASP A 132 16.23 -12.50 9.47
C ASP A 132 15.04 -11.52 9.58
N GLY A 133 14.63 -10.88 8.46
CA GLY A 133 13.56 -9.91 8.42
C GLY A 133 13.86 -8.57 9.13
N ASN A 134 15.11 -8.31 9.55
CA ASN A 134 15.49 -7.14 10.33
C ASN A 134 16.23 -6.07 9.53
N ALA A 135 16.65 -6.40 8.31
CA ALA A 135 17.27 -5.47 7.39
C ALA A 135 16.78 -5.69 5.97
N PHE A 136 16.80 -4.65 5.15
CA PHE A 136 16.62 -4.78 3.72
C PHE A 136 17.50 -3.78 2.94
N GLN A 137 17.72 -4.09 1.68
CA GLN A 137 18.20 -3.15 0.68
C GLN A 137 17.12 -2.93 -0.37
N SER A 138 17.11 -1.75 -0.98
CA SER A 138 16.26 -1.53 -2.15
C SER A 138 16.96 -0.69 -3.20
N THR A 139 16.56 -0.91 -4.45
CA THR A 139 16.98 -0.09 -5.58
C THR A 139 15.74 0.37 -6.33
N GLY A 140 15.79 1.58 -6.85
CA GLY A 140 14.63 2.14 -7.53
C GLY A 140 14.95 3.43 -8.29
N MET A 141 13.88 4.01 -8.81
CA MET A 141 13.90 5.29 -9.52
C MET A 141 12.98 6.31 -8.83
N ALA A 142 13.41 7.57 -8.88
CA ALA A 142 12.63 8.72 -8.47
C ALA A 142 12.42 9.64 -9.67
N GLU A 143 11.16 9.87 -10.03
CA GLU A 143 10.72 10.81 -11.06
C GLU A 143 10.30 12.12 -10.41
N VAL A 144 10.79 13.23 -10.90
CA VAL A 144 10.36 14.58 -10.52
C VAL A 144 9.35 15.06 -11.55
N LEU A 145 8.16 15.42 -11.09
CA LEU A 145 7.07 15.93 -11.91
C LEU A 145 6.83 17.41 -11.60
N ASP A 146 6.53 18.19 -12.64
CA ASP A 146 6.11 19.59 -12.51
C ASP A 146 4.63 19.69 -12.06
N VAL A 147 4.12 20.92 -12.00
CA VAL A 147 2.72 21.20 -11.60
C VAL A 147 1.67 20.69 -12.61
N ASN A 148 2.08 20.29 -13.81
CA ASN A 148 1.24 19.75 -14.87
C ASN A 148 1.44 18.23 -15.04
N ASP A 149 2.10 17.56 -14.08
CA ASP A 149 2.44 16.14 -14.11
C ASP A 149 3.40 15.71 -15.23
N ASN A 150 4.15 16.64 -15.82
CA ASN A 150 5.22 16.30 -16.77
C ASN A 150 6.48 15.87 -15.99
N VAL A 151 7.13 14.80 -16.44
CA VAL A 151 8.41 14.38 -15.87
C VAL A 151 9.51 15.35 -16.33
N VAL A 152 10.09 16.07 -15.36
CA VAL A 152 11.14 17.07 -15.57
C VAL A 152 12.51 16.64 -15.07
N GLY A 153 12.58 15.51 -14.37
CA GLY A 153 13.84 14.96 -13.87
C GLY A 153 13.73 13.54 -13.37
N MET A 154 14.86 12.84 -13.34
CA MET A 154 14.96 11.48 -12.80
C MET A 154 16.26 11.28 -12.04
N SER A 155 16.20 10.43 -11.01
CA SER A 155 17.37 9.93 -10.28
C SER A 155 17.18 8.47 -9.91
N CYS A 156 18.31 7.78 -9.69
CA CYS A 156 18.32 6.44 -9.14
C CYS A 156 18.51 6.50 -7.63
N ALA A 157 17.84 5.63 -6.91
CA ALA A 157 17.92 5.53 -5.46
C ALA A 157 18.39 4.14 -5.05
N ALA A 158 19.33 4.10 -4.13
CA ALA A 158 19.68 2.90 -3.36
C ALA A 158 19.38 3.16 -1.89
N THR A 159 18.78 2.19 -1.22
CA THR A 159 18.39 2.32 0.17
C THR A 159 18.92 1.15 0.99
N MET A 160 19.41 1.42 2.18
CA MET A 160 19.69 0.43 3.22
C MET A 160 18.78 0.75 4.40
N ALA A 161 18.08 -0.26 4.91
CA ALA A 161 17.12 -0.08 5.99
C ALA A 161 17.30 -1.14 7.08
N THR A 162 17.06 -0.72 8.31
CA THR A 162 16.99 -1.59 9.51
C THR A 162 15.65 -1.38 10.19
N ARG A 163 15.12 -2.46 10.74
CA ARG A 163 13.86 -2.43 11.49
C ARG A 163 14.01 -1.53 12.72
N PHE A 164 13.03 -0.67 12.94
CA PHE A 164 12.94 0.11 14.17
C PHE A 164 12.37 -0.81 15.26
N GLN A 165 13.09 -0.95 16.36
CA GLN A 165 12.72 -1.75 17.54
C GLN A 165 12.34 -0.85 18.70
#